data_c8cb7d15c5597abe903a83cca26ce189
#
_entry.id   c8cb7d15c5597abe903a83cca26ce189
#
_cell.length_a   1.000
_cell.length_b   1.000
_cell.length_c   1.000
_cell.angle_alpha   90.00
_cell.angle_beta   90.00
_cell.angle_gamma   90.00
#
_symmetry.space_group_name_H-M   'P 1'
#
loop_
_entity.id
_entity.type
_entity.pdbx_description
1 polymer ?
#
loop_
_entity_poly.entity_id
_entity_poly.type
_entity_poly.pdbx_seq_one_letter_code
_entity_poly.pdbx_strand_id
1 'polypeptide(L)'
;MAVSDQVMRHLHRAQGGEEHHAATFLPEPEPRPRRYTIISVDDHLIEPAHLFEGRVPRALAERAPKVVTLEGGRESWVYEDSFYPQVGLNAVAGRPKAEWSMEPARFDEMRAGCYDIEARIADMDLDGVYATLCFPSLIAGFAGTIFASSKDPELGLACLRAWNDWHAEEWAGPHPDRVIPLQLAWLQDPEIAAADVRRNAERGFKAVSFPENPVDLKLPSVHTDYWDPFLRACEETQTVICLHNGSSSWTAARSPGAPLELYTSLFSVNAMAAAADWLWARIPTRFPEIRVAFSEGGIGWVPMLIDRIDYVLEHSAVGSQGWDDPNLAPTDAMRRNFWFCTIDIPSTMSLRDHIGIDHICLESDYPHADSTWPDTQLRAIDGLRDFTPAEVRKVTWENASKLFRHPVPSELQIPAEGKEIS
;
A
#
# COMPACT_ATOMS: atom_id res chain seq x y z
N MET A 1 -9.68 -17.42 -1.90
CA MET A 1 -8.68 -18.34 -1.34
C MET A 1 -7.80 -17.46 -0.49
N ALA A 2 -7.71 -17.76 0.80
CA ALA A 2 -6.74 -17.07 1.66
C ALA A 2 -5.40 -16.93 0.93
N VAL A 3 -4.60 -15.93 1.33
CA VAL A 3 -3.15 -15.84 1.02
C VAL A 3 -2.67 -17.25 0.71
N SER A 4 -2.13 -17.50 -0.48
CA SER A 4 -2.00 -18.88 -0.96
C SER A 4 -1.40 -19.72 0.16
N ASP A 5 -1.95 -20.93 0.39
CA ASP A 5 -1.38 -21.90 1.36
C ASP A 5 0.15 -22.01 1.22
N GLN A 6 0.69 -21.60 0.11
CA GLN A 6 2.11 -21.61 -0.19
C GLN A 6 2.82 -20.41 0.45
N VAL A 7 2.25 -19.22 0.41
CA VAL A 7 2.78 -18.03 1.08
C VAL A 7 2.66 -18.22 2.60
N MET A 8 1.50 -18.67 3.09
CA MET A 8 1.31 -18.96 4.53
C MET A 8 2.27 -20.04 5.03
N ARG A 9 2.48 -21.13 4.25
CA ARG A 9 3.49 -22.15 4.62
C ARG A 9 4.91 -21.63 4.57
N HIS A 10 5.18 -20.65 3.70
CA HIS A 10 6.51 -20.02 3.60
C HIS A 10 6.75 -19.09 4.78
N LEU A 11 5.78 -18.25 5.10
CA LEU A 11 5.79 -17.40 6.29
C LEU A 11 5.95 -18.23 7.56
N HIS A 12 5.23 -19.35 7.68
CA HIS A 12 5.33 -20.26 8.84
C HIS A 12 6.73 -20.95 8.96
N ARG A 13 7.39 -21.24 7.84
CA ARG A 13 8.75 -21.81 7.85
C ARG A 13 9.84 -20.79 8.14
N ALA A 14 9.65 -19.53 7.73
CA ALA A 14 10.57 -18.43 8.03
C ALA A 14 10.55 -18.04 9.52
N GLN A 15 9.57 -18.51 10.28
CA GLN A 15 9.34 -18.19 11.69
C GLN A 15 10.14 -19.04 12.70
N GLY A 16 11.00 -19.93 12.25
CA GLY A 16 11.99 -20.58 13.13
C GLY A 16 11.47 -21.39 14.32
N GLY A 17 10.21 -21.88 14.31
CA GLY A 17 9.69 -22.78 15.34
C GLY A 17 9.13 -22.09 16.60
N GLU A 18 8.51 -22.88 17.44
CA GLU A 18 7.59 -22.53 18.53
C GLU A 18 8.16 -21.78 19.76
N GLU A 19 9.39 -21.28 19.74
CA GLU A 19 9.96 -20.58 20.90
C GLU A 19 9.64 -19.08 20.86
N HIS A 20 8.69 -18.67 21.66
CA HIS A 20 8.38 -17.26 21.94
C HIS A 20 9.50 -16.65 22.80
N HIS A 21 10.21 -15.70 22.23
CA HIS A 21 11.04 -14.78 22.99
C HIS A 21 10.24 -13.52 23.30
N ALA A 22 10.33 -13.02 24.54
CA ALA A 22 9.77 -11.71 24.87
C ALA A 22 10.35 -10.65 23.93
N ALA A 23 9.48 -9.82 23.33
CA ALA A 23 9.92 -8.77 22.44
C ALA A 23 10.86 -7.79 23.16
N THR A 24 11.97 -7.48 22.52
CA THR A 24 12.89 -6.45 22.96
C THR A 24 12.71 -5.22 22.06
N PHE A 25 12.55 -4.05 22.66
CA PHE A 25 12.57 -2.79 21.93
C PHE A 25 13.92 -2.10 22.09
N LEU A 26 14.38 -1.49 21.01
CA LEU A 26 15.51 -0.56 21.06
C LEU A 26 15.14 0.66 21.90
N PRO A 27 16.13 1.38 22.47
CA PRO A 27 15.85 2.67 23.08
C PRO A 27 15.07 3.59 22.13
N GLU A 28 14.17 4.38 22.68
CA GLU A 28 13.41 5.36 21.88
C GLU A 28 14.38 6.25 21.08
N PRO A 29 14.20 6.38 19.77
CA PRO A 29 15.08 7.21 18.97
C PRO A 29 14.87 8.69 19.32
N GLU A 30 15.94 9.49 19.22
CA GLU A 30 15.82 10.93 19.27
C GLU A 30 15.08 11.44 18.04
N PRO A 31 14.21 12.47 18.18
CA PRO A 31 13.50 13.05 17.05
C PRO A 31 14.46 13.50 15.95
N ARG A 32 14.17 13.14 14.73
CA ARG A 32 14.98 13.55 13.58
C ARG A 32 14.67 15.00 13.17
N PRO A 33 15.68 15.85 12.93
CA PRO A 33 15.47 17.18 12.37
C PRO A 33 14.75 17.06 11.02
N ARG A 34 13.65 17.77 10.87
CA ARG A 34 12.89 17.82 9.61
C ARG A 34 13.66 18.67 8.59
N ARG A 35 14.29 18.01 7.62
CA ARG A 35 14.99 18.65 6.49
C ARG A 35 14.06 18.85 5.30
N TYR A 36 13.12 17.94 5.14
CA TYR A 36 12.13 17.97 4.09
C TYR A 36 10.73 17.77 4.67
N THR A 37 9.73 18.37 4.05
CA THR A 37 8.36 17.90 4.22
C THR A 37 8.25 16.55 3.53
N ILE A 38 7.78 15.52 4.23
CA ILE A 38 7.64 14.17 3.68
C ILE A 38 6.19 13.71 3.83
N ILE A 39 5.60 13.27 2.73
CA ILE A 39 4.36 12.48 2.71
C ILE A 39 4.74 11.07 2.29
N SER A 40 4.56 10.10 3.17
CA SER A 40 4.68 8.68 2.84
C SER A 40 3.39 8.19 2.22
N VAL A 41 3.49 7.59 1.03
CA VAL A 41 2.31 7.10 0.30
C VAL A 41 2.16 5.58 0.39
N ASP A 42 3.03 4.96 1.17
CA ASP A 42 2.97 3.54 1.49
C ASP A 42 3.53 3.31 2.89
N ASP A 43 2.62 3.07 3.80
CA ASP A 43 2.85 2.59 5.15
C ASP A 43 1.75 1.55 5.48
N HIS A 44 1.87 0.90 6.63
CA HIS A 44 0.91 -0.09 7.07
C HIS A 44 0.34 0.22 8.44
N LEU A 45 -0.88 -0.24 8.66
CA LEU A 45 -1.50 -0.30 9.97
C LEU A 45 -1.77 -1.76 10.34
N ILE A 46 -1.84 -2.02 11.63
CA ILE A 46 -2.29 -3.31 12.16
C ILE A 46 -3.69 -3.07 12.73
N GLU A 47 -4.65 -3.83 12.30
CA GLU A 47 -6.03 -3.72 12.77
C GLU A 47 -6.11 -3.99 14.28
N PRO A 48 -6.60 -3.03 15.09
CA PRO A 48 -6.74 -3.25 16.53
C PRO A 48 -7.83 -4.28 16.83
N ALA A 49 -7.67 -5.02 17.91
CA ALA A 49 -8.56 -6.14 18.27
C ALA A 49 -10.04 -5.77 18.34
N HIS A 50 -10.37 -4.52 18.67
CA HIS A 50 -11.74 -4.01 18.81
C HIS A 50 -12.38 -3.52 17.50
N LEU A 51 -11.67 -3.53 16.38
CA LEU A 51 -12.09 -2.89 15.13
C LEU A 51 -13.53 -3.22 14.72
N PHE A 52 -13.94 -4.49 14.84
CA PHE A 52 -15.26 -4.95 14.39
C PHE A 52 -16.36 -4.80 15.46
N GLU A 53 -16.01 -4.44 16.69
CA GLU A 53 -16.96 -4.30 17.79
C GLU A 53 -17.94 -3.15 17.54
N GLY A 54 -19.23 -3.49 17.52
CA GLY A 54 -20.31 -2.52 17.30
C GLY A 54 -20.45 -1.99 15.86
N ARG A 55 -19.54 -2.32 14.93
CA ARG A 55 -19.58 -1.87 13.53
C ARG A 55 -20.21 -2.87 12.57
N VAL A 56 -20.20 -4.15 12.92
CA VAL A 56 -20.86 -5.18 12.13
C VAL A 56 -22.33 -5.30 12.57
N PRO A 57 -23.29 -5.47 11.64
CA PRO A 57 -24.69 -5.65 11.98
C PRO A 57 -24.89 -6.72 13.05
N ARG A 58 -25.80 -6.49 14.02
CA ARG A 58 -26.01 -7.35 15.18
C ARG A 58 -26.23 -8.83 14.83
N ALA A 59 -26.91 -9.09 13.71
CA ALA A 59 -27.17 -10.45 13.22
C ALA A 59 -25.91 -11.20 12.79
N LEU A 60 -24.83 -10.47 12.43
CA LEU A 60 -23.55 -11.00 11.95
C LEU A 60 -22.43 -10.87 12.98
N ALA A 61 -22.64 -10.10 14.06
CA ALA A 61 -21.58 -9.70 15.00
C ALA A 61 -20.81 -10.86 15.64
N GLU A 62 -21.50 -11.95 15.98
CA GLU A 62 -20.89 -13.16 16.57
C GLU A 62 -19.92 -13.86 15.60
N ARG A 63 -20.06 -13.62 14.30
CA ARG A 63 -19.28 -14.22 13.22
C ARG A 63 -18.19 -13.28 12.67
N ALA A 64 -18.19 -12.03 13.10
CA ALA A 64 -17.16 -11.05 12.72
C ALA A 64 -15.78 -11.50 13.19
N PRO A 65 -14.69 -11.04 12.55
CA PRO A 65 -13.34 -11.32 12.99
C PRO A 65 -13.13 -10.88 14.45
N LYS A 66 -12.43 -11.71 15.22
CA LYS A 66 -12.07 -11.42 16.61
C LYS A 66 -10.70 -11.97 16.94
N VAL A 67 -9.99 -11.28 17.82
CA VAL A 67 -8.70 -11.75 18.34
C VAL A 67 -8.94 -12.71 19.50
N VAL A 68 -8.23 -13.83 19.50
CA VAL A 68 -8.22 -14.81 20.57
C VAL A 68 -6.79 -15.09 21.00
N THR A 69 -6.60 -15.36 22.29
CA THR A 69 -5.31 -15.83 22.82
C THR A 69 -5.24 -17.35 22.73
N LEU A 70 -4.23 -17.86 22.05
CA LEU A 70 -3.97 -19.29 21.89
C LEU A 70 -3.15 -19.84 23.05
N GLU A 71 -3.00 -21.17 23.12
CA GLU A 71 -2.08 -21.82 24.03
C GLU A 71 -0.63 -21.30 23.78
N GLY A 72 0.09 -20.98 24.84
CA GLY A 72 1.40 -20.32 24.75
C GLY A 72 1.35 -18.79 24.69
N GLY A 73 0.15 -18.18 24.75
CA GLY A 73 -0.02 -16.72 24.85
C GLY A 73 0.02 -15.97 23.52
N ARG A 74 0.14 -16.65 22.38
CA ARG A 74 0.05 -16.06 21.06
C ARG A 74 -1.36 -15.55 20.78
N GLU A 75 -1.49 -14.44 20.09
CA GLU A 75 -2.76 -13.91 19.63
C GLU A 75 -3.00 -14.30 18.16
N SER A 76 -4.24 -14.48 17.81
CA SER A 76 -4.65 -14.82 16.46
C SER A 76 -6.00 -14.21 16.15
N TRP A 77 -6.14 -13.68 14.95
CA TRP A 77 -7.49 -13.42 14.43
C TRP A 77 -8.18 -14.75 14.13
N VAL A 78 -9.47 -14.82 14.45
CA VAL A 78 -10.36 -15.91 14.05
C VAL A 78 -11.47 -15.33 13.18
N TYR A 79 -11.62 -15.88 11.99
CA TYR A 79 -12.65 -15.49 11.04
C TYR A 79 -13.10 -16.71 10.23
N GLU A 80 -14.41 -16.99 10.19
CA GLU A 80 -15.00 -18.09 9.44
C GLU A 80 -14.30 -19.45 9.65
N ASP A 81 -14.09 -19.85 10.89
CA ASP A 81 -13.40 -21.09 11.31
C ASP A 81 -11.91 -21.17 10.92
N SER A 82 -11.32 -20.07 10.49
CA SER A 82 -9.90 -19.97 10.15
C SER A 82 -9.15 -19.13 11.17
N PHE A 83 -7.91 -19.55 11.45
CA PHE A 83 -6.98 -18.80 12.28
C PHE A 83 -6.00 -18.02 11.41
N TYR A 84 -5.76 -16.76 11.79
CA TYR A 84 -4.77 -15.88 11.18
C TYR A 84 -3.79 -15.44 12.27
N PRO A 85 -2.71 -16.25 12.51
CA PRO A 85 -1.88 -16.14 13.71
C PRO A 85 -0.84 -15.02 13.67
N GLN A 86 -0.71 -14.33 12.53
CA GLN A 86 0.29 -13.28 12.33
C GLN A 86 -0.36 -11.91 12.50
N VAL A 87 -0.81 -11.60 13.73
CA VAL A 87 -1.54 -10.36 13.99
C VAL A 87 -0.75 -9.12 13.60
N GLY A 88 0.58 -9.16 13.72
CA GLY A 88 1.46 -8.04 13.45
C GLY A 88 2.25 -8.16 12.14
N LEU A 89 1.74 -8.85 11.13
CA LEU A 89 2.41 -9.09 9.84
C LEU A 89 3.59 -8.14 9.56
N ASN A 90 4.83 -8.61 9.79
CA ASN A 90 6.06 -7.85 9.58
C ASN A 90 6.18 -6.49 10.34
N ALA A 91 5.35 -6.23 11.37
CA ALA A 91 5.37 -4.99 12.14
C ALA A 91 6.51 -5.01 13.18
N VAL A 92 7.74 -4.77 12.76
CA VAL A 92 8.97 -4.92 13.55
C VAL A 92 9.71 -3.59 13.81
N ALA A 93 9.14 -2.45 13.45
CA ALA A 93 9.72 -1.14 13.73
C ALA A 93 10.10 -1.00 15.21
N GLY A 94 11.30 -0.47 15.48
CA GLY A 94 11.86 -0.34 16.84
C GLY A 94 12.37 -1.60 17.48
N ARG A 95 12.34 -2.76 16.83
CA ARG A 95 12.94 -4.00 17.33
C ARG A 95 14.38 -4.15 16.83
N PRO A 96 15.24 -4.86 17.61
CA PRO A 96 16.57 -5.25 17.14
C PRO A 96 16.47 -6.07 15.84
N LYS A 97 17.32 -5.79 14.87
CA LYS A 97 17.31 -6.50 13.58
C LYS A 97 17.40 -8.03 13.71
N ALA A 98 18.08 -8.53 14.75
CA ALA A 98 18.17 -9.96 15.02
C ALA A 98 16.83 -10.60 15.45
N GLU A 99 15.85 -9.80 15.84
CA GLU A 99 14.50 -10.22 16.22
C GLU A 99 13.45 -9.94 15.13
N TRP A 100 13.88 -9.46 13.96
CA TRP A 100 12.95 -9.23 12.85
C TRP A 100 12.43 -10.55 12.32
N SER A 101 11.12 -10.64 12.16
CA SER A 101 10.42 -11.81 11.63
C SER A 101 9.11 -11.37 10.97
N MET A 102 8.43 -12.30 10.32
CA MET A 102 7.07 -12.05 9.81
C MET A 102 6.00 -11.97 10.93
N GLU A 103 6.39 -12.23 12.16
CA GLU A 103 5.63 -11.95 13.38
C GLU A 103 6.18 -10.67 14.01
N PRO A 104 5.38 -9.89 14.67
CA PRO A 104 4.86 -10.16 16.03
C PRO A 104 3.61 -11.03 16.06
N ALA A 105 3.55 -11.85 17.11
CA ALA A 105 2.40 -12.73 17.37
C ALA A 105 1.43 -12.14 18.40
N ARG A 106 1.74 -10.95 18.94
CA ARG A 106 0.97 -10.25 19.98
C ARG A 106 1.03 -8.75 19.76
N PHE A 107 -0.01 -8.05 20.19
CA PHE A 107 -0.03 -6.58 20.13
C PHE A 107 1.04 -5.93 21.01
N ASP A 108 1.37 -6.53 22.16
CA ASP A 108 2.43 -6.01 23.05
C ASP A 108 3.87 -6.29 22.56
N GLU A 109 4.02 -6.97 21.43
CA GLU A 109 5.30 -7.21 20.75
C GLU A 109 5.54 -6.19 19.62
N MET A 110 4.63 -5.26 19.38
CA MET A 110 4.72 -4.19 18.39
C MET A 110 4.76 -2.83 19.05
N ARG A 111 5.30 -1.83 18.37
CA ARG A 111 5.10 -0.43 18.77
C ARG A 111 3.62 -0.10 18.70
N ALA A 112 3.15 0.70 19.66
CA ALA A 112 1.75 1.12 19.68
C ALA A 112 1.34 1.89 18.41
N GLY A 113 2.25 2.62 17.77
CA GLY A 113 2.01 3.31 16.49
C GLY A 113 1.60 2.39 15.33
N CYS A 114 1.73 1.06 15.48
CA CYS A 114 1.21 0.13 14.49
C CYS A 114 -0.33 0.07 14.47
N TYR A 115 -1.01 0.26 15.64
CA TYR A 115 -2.45 0.04 15.81
C TYR A 115 -3.19 1.13 16.60
N ASP A 116 -2.49 2.16 17.05
CA ASP A 116 -3.02 3.32 17.76
C ASP A 116 -2.60 4.60 17.05
N ILE A 117 -3.55 5.45 16.67
CA ILE A 117 -3.28 6.61 15.84
C ILE A 117 -2.49 7.70 16.59
N GLU A 118 -2.72 7.90 17.89
CA GLU A 118 -1.99 8.90 18.66
C GLU A 118 -0.51 8.51 18.77
N ALA A 119 -0.24 7.23 19.00
CA ALA A 119 1.11 6.69 19.00
C ALA A 119 1.73 6.74 17.59
N ARG A 120 0.93 6.51 16.52
CA ARG A 120 1.41 6.64 15.14
C ARG A 120 1.87 8.05 14.83
N ILE A 121 1.11 9.06 15.23
CA ILE A 121 1.49 10.48 15.06
C ILE A 121 2.80 10.76 15.80
N ALA A 122 2.99 10.24 17.00
CA ALA A 122 4.24 10.38 17.75
C ALA A 122 5.42 9.70 17.01
N ASP A 123 5.24 8.49 16.47
CA ASP A 123 6.26 7.79 15.68
C ASP A 123 6.62 8.53 14.38
N MET A 124 5.63 9.13 13.70
CA MET A 124 5.83 9.98 12.53
C MET A 124 6.62 11.26 12.88
N ASP A 125 6.32 11.86 14.05
CA ASP A 125 7.02 13.07 14.52
C ASP A 125 8.49 12.76 14.87
N LEU A 126 8.78 11.59 15.45
CA LEU A 126 10.15 11.12 15.68
C LEU A 126 10.93 10.98 14.37
N ASP A 127 10.30 10.46 13.34
CA ASP A 127 10.90 10.19 12.03
C ASP A 127 10.93 11.42 11.10
N GLY A 128 10.14 12.46 11.45
CA GLY A 128 10.01 13.68 10.66
C GLY A 128 9.09 13.53 9.44
N VAL A 129 8.18 12.54 9.42
CA VAL A 129 7.16 12.35 8.39
C VAL A 129 5.93 13.20 8.71
N TYR A 130 5.46 13.99 7.72
CA TYR A 130 4.31 14.86 7.91
C TYR A 130 2.99 14.11 7.78
N ALA A 131 2.81 13.35 6.72
CA ALA A 131 1.56 12.63 6.49
C ALA A 131 1.83 11.23 5.93
N THR A 132 0.86 10.33 6.15
CA THR A 132 0.95 8.92 5.79
C THR A 132 -0.33 8.44 5.07
N LEU A 133 -0.18 7.47 4.17
CA LEU A 133 -1.24 6.62 3.67
C LEU A 133 -0.94 5.20 4.15
N CYS A 134 -1.91 4.57 4.86
CA CYS A 134 -1.69 3.26 5.46
C CYS A 134 -2.55 2.17 4.80
N PHE A 135 -1.89 1.11 4.34
CA PHE A 135 -2.54 -0.11 3.89
C PHE A 135 -2.96 -0.99 5.07
N PRO A 136 -3.98 -1.86 4.87
CA PRO A 136 -4.38 -2.87 5.87
C PRO A 136 -3.30 -3.93 6.05
N SER A 137 -3.45 -4.74 7.10
CA SER A 137 -2.62 -5.91 7.35
C SER A 137 -3.34 -7.23 7.01
N LEU A 138 -2.97 -8.31 7.71
CA LEU A 138 -3.37 -9.67 7.39
C LEU A 138 -4.86 -9.93 7.40
N ILE A 139 -5.62 -9.41 8.40
CA ILE A 139 -7.04 -9.80 8.56
C ILE A 139 -7.94 -9.26 7.47
N ALA A 140 -7.62 -8.11 6.90
CA ALA A 140 -8.32 -7.58 5.75
C ALA A 140 -7.70 -8.10 4.43
N GLY A 141 -6.36 -8.31 4.41
CA GLY A 141 -5.54 -8.46 3.21
C GLY A 141 -5.43 -7.12 2.47
N PHE A 142 -4.32 -6.88 1.81
CA PHE A 142 -3.96 -5.56 1.25
C PHE A 142 -5.03 -4.91 0.36
N ALA A 143 -5.88 -5.69 -0.28
CA ALA A 143 -6.98 -5.17 -1.10
C ALA A 143 -8.36 -5.66 -0.61
N GLY A 144 -8.52 -5.99 0.67
CA GLY A 144 -9.76 -6.55 1.19
C GLY A 144 -10.01 -8.00 0.78
N THR A 145 -8.97 -8.72 0.36
CA THR A 145 -9.08 -10.05 -0.26
C THR A 145 -9.61 -11.12 0.68
N ILE A 146 -9.34 -11.03 1.98
CA ILE A 146 -9.86 -11.96 2.98
C ILE A 146 -11.37 -11.84 3.07
N PHE A 147 -11.90 -10.63 3.17
CA PHE A 147 -13.35 -10.40 3.23
C PHE A 147 -14.03 -10.75 1.90
N ALA A 148 -13.40 -10.43 0.77
CA ALA A 148 -13.91 -10.81 -0.55
C ALA A 148 -13.95 -12.33 -0.76
N SER A 149 -13.12 -13.11 -0.08
CA SER A 149 -13.11 -14.58 -0.14
C SER A 149 -14.00 -15.26 0.91
N SER A 150 -14.77 -14.48 1.68
CA SER A 150 -15.70 -15.00 2.68
C SER A 150 -16.68 -16.01 2.08
N LYS A 151 -16.96 -17.08 2.83
CA LYS A 151 -18.00 -18.08 2.48
C LYS A 151 -19.39 -17.47 2.48
N ASP A 152 -19.59 -16.44 3.29
CA ASP A 152 -20.81 -15.64 3.36
C ASP A 152 -20.52 -14.22 2.85
N PRO A 153 -20.91 -13.90 1.60
CA PRO A 153 -20.65 -12.56 1.02
C PRO A 153 -21.27 -11.40 1.80
N GLU A 154 -22.39 -11.63 2.50
CA GLU A 154 -23.03 -10.61 3.34
C GLU A 154 -22.16 -10.28 4.55
N LEU A 155 -21.60 -11.30 5.20
CA LEU A 155 -20.65 -11.12 6.30
C LEU A 155 -19.35 -10.44 5.80
N GLY A 156 -18.81 -10.90 4.66
CA GLY A 156 -17.59 -10.33 4.09
C GLY A 156 -17.75 -8.85 3.78
N LEU A 157 -18.84 -8.46 3.10
CA LEU A 157 -19.14 -7.06 2.81
C LEU A 157 -19.34 -6.22 4.08
N ALA A 158 -20.03 -6.79 5.09
CA ALA A 158 -20.21 -6.10 6.38
C ALA A 158 -18.87 -5.86 7.09
N CYS A 159 -17.95 -6.83 7.08
CA CYS A 159 -16.62 -6.69 7.66
C CYS A 159 -15.77 -5.67 6.91
N LEU A 160 -15.78 -5.68 5.57
CA LEU A 160 -15.09 -4.70 4.74
C LEU A 160 -15.59 -3.27 5.03
N ARG A 161 -16.91 -3.08 5.11
CA ARG A 161 -17.48 -1.76 5.45
C ARG A 161 -17.16 -1.34 6.88
N ALA A 162 -17.15 -2.28 7.84
CA ALA A 162 -16.72 -2.02 9.21
C ALA A 162 -15.24 -1.54 9.26
N TRP A 163 -14.35 -2.14 8.46
CA TRP A 163 -12.98 -1.70 8.32
C TRP A 163 -12.91 -0.25 7.76
N ASN A 164 -13.63 0.04 6.68
CA ASN A 164 -13.68 1.38 6.10
C ASN A 164 -14.25 2.41 7.09
N ASP A 165 -15.28 2.06 7.85
CA ASP A 165 -15.88 2.94 8.86
C ASP A 165 -14.91 3.22 10.00
N TRP A 166 -14.24 2.19 10.53
CA TRP A 166 -13.20 2.34 11.55
C TRP A 166 -12.04 3.23 11.05
N HIS A 167 -11.57 2.97 9.82
CA HIS A 167 -10.48 3.77 9.24
C HIS A 167 -10.84 5.27 9.15
N ALA A 168 -12.07 5.58 8.75
CA ALA A 168 -12.52 6.97 8.69
C ALA A 168 -12.72 7.62 10.06
N GLU A 169 -13.17 6.84 11.06
CA GLU A 169 -13.59 7.37 12.36
C GLU A 169 -12.46 7.40 13.39
N GLU A 170 -11.67 6.33 13.46
CA GLU A 170 -10.65 6.16 14.50
C GLU A 170 -9.22 6.30 13.99
N TRP A 171 -8.94 6.01 12.71
CA TRP A 171 -7.59 6.10 12.18
C TRP A 171 -7.31 7.46 11.52
N ALA A 172 -8.06 7.83 10.50
CA ALA A 172 -7.83 9.07 9.77
C ALA A 172 -8.57 10.27 10.36
N GLY A 173 -9.75 10.05 10.95
CA GLY A 173 -10.63 11.11 11.44
C GLY A 173 -10.04 12.01 12.54
N PRO A 174 -9.31 11.47 13.53
CA PRO A 174 -8.66 12.31 14.56
C PRO A 174 -7.58 13.24 14.01
N HIS A 175 -6.87 12.85 12.95
CA HIS A 175 -5.75 13.58 12.37
C HIS A 175 -5.88 13.69 10.84
N PRO A 176 -6.91 14.37 10.31
CA PRO A 176 -7.21 14.41 8.89
C PRO A 176 -6.16 15.17 8.04
N ASP A 177 -5.29 15.92 8.66
CA ASP A 177 -4.13 16.59 8.06
C ASP A 177 -2.88 15.71 8.03
N ARG A 178 -2.84 14.62 8.82
CA ARG A 178 -1.70 13.72 8.96
C ARG A 178 -1.91 12.36 8.27
N VAL A 179 -3.15 11.97 8.00
CA VAL A 179 -3.50 10.67 7.41
C VAL A 179 -4.31 10.87 6.14
N ILE A 180 -3.85 10.24 5.06
CA ILE A 180 -4.57 10.17 3.79
C ILE A 180 -5.54 8.98 3.87
N PRO A 181 -6.88 9.20 3.88
CA PRO A 181 -7.82 8.10 4.07
C PRO A 181 -7.85 7.16 2.85
N LEU A 182 -7.56 5.87 3.11
CA LEU A 182 -7.64 4.76 2.17
C LEU A 182 -8.85 3.87 2.50
N GLN A 183 -9.56 3.41 1.49
CA GLN A 183 -10.64 2.43 1.62
C GLN A 183 -10.31 1.11 0.95
N LEU A 184 -11.04 0.06 1.31
CA LEU A 184 -11.05 -1.24 0.64
C LEU A 184 -12.23 -1.33 -0.31
N ALA A 185 -12.03 -1.93 -1.49
CA ALA A 185 -13.07 -2.15 -2.48
C ALA A 185 -13.73 -3.53 -2.31
N TRP A 186 -15.06 -3.64 -2.53
CA TRP A 186 -15.72 -4.92 -2.57
C TRP A 186 -15.47 -5.63 -3.90
N LEU A 187 -14.63 -6.67 -3.88
CA LEU A 187 -14.12 -7.31 -5.09
C LEU A 187 -15.11 -8.28 -5.77
N GLN A 188 -16.20 -8.67 -5.12
CA GLN A 188 -17.17 -9.61 -5.69
C GLN A 188 -18.24 -8.95 -6.56
N ASP A 189 -18.41 -7.61 -6.45
CA ASP A 189 -19.42 -6.87 -7.23
C ASP A 189 -18.94 -5.44 -7.50
N PRO A 190 -18.61 -5.09 -8.75
CA PRO A 190 -18.10 -3.78 -9.12
C PRO A 190 -19.14 -2.64 -8.98
N GLU A 191 -20.44 -2.93 -9.00
CA GLU A 191 -21.49 -1.93 -8.77
C GLU A 191 -21.56 -1.56 -7.28
N ILE A 192 -21.45 -2.55 -6.39
CA ILE A 192 -21.34 -2.31 -4.94
C ILE A 192 -20.06 -1.54 -4.64
N ALA A 193 -18.93 -1.94 -5.23
CA ALA A 193 -17.66 -1.23 -5.09
C ALA A 193 -17.77 0.23 -5.55
N ALA A 194 -18.41 0.48 -6.69
CA ALA A 194 -18.64 1.81 -7.23
C ALA A 194 -19.50 2.69 -6.31
N ALA A 195 -20.58 2.11 -5.77
CA ALA A 195 -21.45 2.81 -4.82
C ALA A 195 -20.71 3.17 -3.53
N ASP A 196 -19.88 2.23 -3.02
CA ASP A 196 -19.08 2.46 -1.81
C ASP A 196 -17.98 3.49 -2.04
N VAL A 197 -17.31 3.50 -3.20
CA VAL A 197 -16.31 4.53 -3.57
C VAL A 197 -16.94 5.92 -3.57
N ARG A 198 -18.12 6.11 -4.21
CA ARG A 198 -18.81 7.39 -4.24
C ARG A 198 -19.21 7.86 -2.84
N ARG A 199 -19.84 6.98 -2.06
CA ARG A 199 -20.22 7.27 -0.67
C ARG A 199 -19.02 7.67 0.20
N ASN A 200 -17.92 6.93 0.08
CA ASN A 200 -16.73 7.16 0.89
C ASN A 200 -15.95 8.41 0.43
N ALA A 201 -15.98 8.75 -0.86
CA ALA A 201 -15.42 10.03 -1.34
C ALA A 201 -16.09 11.25 -0.66
N GLU A 202 -17.42 11.19 -0.43
CA GLU A 202 -18.14 12.23 0.34
C GLU A 202 -17.70 12.28 1.82
N ARG A 203 -17.20 11.19 2.36
CA ARG A 203 -16.64 11.07 3.73
C ARG A 203 -15.16 11.48 3.81
N GLY A 204 -14.54 11.84 2.70
CA GLY A 204 -13.16 12.32 2.65
C GLY A 204 -12.13 11.31 2.21
N PHE A 205 -12.50 10.07 1.89
CA PHE A 205 -11.55 9.09 1.33
C PHE A 205 -10.93 9.60 0.02
N LYS A 206 -9.62 9.35 -0.12
CA LYS A 206 -8.81 9.83 -1.25
C LYS A 206 -8.27 8.69 -2.10
N ALA A 207 -8.16 7.51 -1.52
CA ALA A 207 -7.54 6.34 -2.11
C ALA A 207 -8.40 5.09 -1.91
N VAL A 208 -8.19 4.10 -2.76
CA VAL A 208 -8.77 2.76 -2.64
C VAL A 208 -7.70 1.72 -2.93
N SER A 209 -7.52 0.77 -2.04
CA SER A 209 -6.69 -0.40 -2.30
C SER A 209 -7.42 -1.39 -3.21
N PHE A 210 -6.72 -1.86 -4.24
CA PHE A 210 -7.25 -2.77 -5.25
C PHE A 210 -6.19 -3.80 -5.65
N PRO A 211 -6.56 -5.02 -6.07
CA PRO A 211 -5.59 -6.03 -6.50
C PRO A 211 -4.78 -5.59 -7.72
N GLU A 212 -3.47 -5.84 -7.70
CA GLU A 212 -2.58 -5.61 -8.84
C GLU A 212 -3.10 -6.32 -10.10
N ASN A 213 -3.50 -7.60 -9.93
CA ASN A 213 -4.08 -8.42 -10.99
C ASN A 213 -5.23 -9.27 -10.44
N PRO A 214 -6.49 -8.87 -10.68
CA PRO A 214 -7.66 -9.61 -10.18
C PRO A 214 -7.73 -11.08 -10.63
N VAL A 215 -7.14 -11.42 -11.79
CA VAL A 215 -7.18 -12.80 -12.33
C VAL A 215 -6.47 -13.79 -11.40
N ASP A 216 -5.41 -13.37 -10.70
CA ASP A 216 -4.70 -14.22 -9.76
C ASP A 216 -5.58 -14.60 -8.55
N LEU A 217 -6.58 -13.75 -8.24
CA LEU A 217 -7.62 -14.00 -7.25
C LEU A 217 -8.84 -14.74 -7.82
N LYS A 218 -8.79 -15.19 -9.08
CA LYS A 218 -9.91 -15.81 -9.82
C LYS A 218 -11.09 -14.88 -10.05
N LEU A 219 -10.82 -13.59 -10.10
CA LEU A 219 -11.77 -12.55 -10.45
C LEU A 219 -11.65 -12.21 -11.95
N PRO A 220 -12.64 -11.52 -12.55
CA PRO A 220 -12.57 -11.09 -13.94
C PRO A 220 -11.36 -10.21 -14.23
N SER A 221 -10.81 -10.34 -15.44
CA SER A 221 -9.65 -9.59 -15.90
C SER A 221 -9.97 -8.10 -16.07
N VAL A 222 -8.99 -7.24 -15.83
CA VAL A 222 -9.03 -5.80 -16.13
C VAL A 222 -9.13 -5.50 -17.64
N HIS A 223 -8.88 -6.49 -18.51
CA HIS A 223 -9.06 -6.40 -19.95
C HIS A 223 -10.53 -6.51 -20.40
N THR A 224 -11.45 -6.75 -19.47
CA THR A 224 -12.91 -6.74 -19.74
C THR A 224 -13.56 -5.45 -19.24
N ASP A 225 -14.84 -5.29 -19.52
CA ASP A 225 -15.66 -4.18 -19.02
C ASP A 225 -16.24 -4.42 -17.61
N TYR A 226 -15.96 -5.59 -17.03
CA TYR A 226 -16.50 -5.97 -15.73
C TYR A 226 -16.22 -4.92 -14.64
N TRP A 227 -15.01 -4.35 -14.61
CA TRP A 227 -14.60 -3.37 -13.61
C TRP A 227 -14.97 -1.93 -13.94
N ASP A 228 -15.60 -1.67 -15.11
CA ASP A 228 -15.94 -0.31 -15.58
C ASP A 228 -16.77 0.51 -14.57
N PRO A 229 -17.78 -0.05 -13.87
CA PRO A 229 -18.51 0.70 -12.86
C PRO A 229 -17.59 1.23 -11.74
N PHE A 230 -16.70 0.38 -11.23
CA PHE A 230 -15.72 0.74 -10.21
C PHE A 230 -14.70 1.78 -10.72
N LEU A 231 -14.10 1.54 -11.89
CA LEU A 231 -13.10 2.43 -12.49
C LEU A 231 -13.69 3.81 -12.76
N ARG A 232 -14.92 3.87 -13.29
CA ARG A 232 -15.67 5.12 -13.50
C ARG A 232 -15.94 5.85 -12.19
N ALA A 233 -16.34 5.17 -11.13
CA ALA A 233 -16.53 5.78 -9.83
C ALA A 233 -15.22 6.37 -9.27
N CYS A 234 -14.09 5.68 -9.44
CA CYS A 234 -12.77 6.20 -9.05
C CYS A 234 -12.40 7.46 -9.87
N GLU A 235 -12.64 7.45 -11.18
CA GLU A 235 -12.40 8.61 -12.04
C GLU A 235 -13.27 9.81 -11.65
N GLU A 236 -14.58 9.63 -11.53
CA GLU A 236 -15.57 10.67 -11.17
C GLU A 236 -15.26 11.32 -9.80
N THR A 237 -14.86 10.53 -8.83
CA THR A 237 -14.55 11.01 -7.48
C THR A 237 -13.08 11.43 -7.32
N GLN A 238 -12.27 11.19 -8.35
CA GLN A 238 -10.81 11.34 -8.30
C GLN A 238 -10.17 10.50 -7.19
N THR A 239 -10.75 9.35 -6.86
CA THR A 239 -10.17 8.39 -5.91
C THR A 239 -8.99 7.69 -6.57
N VAL A 240 -7.83 7.74 -5.95
CA VAL A 240 -6.61 7.08 -6.45
C VAL A 240 -6.70 5.58 -6.21
N ILE A 241 -6.49 4.79 -7.26
CA ILE A 241 -6.39 3.34 -7.13
C ILE A 241 -4.96 3.00 -6.73
N CYS A 242 -4.78 2.39 -5.57
CA CYS A 242 -3.49 1.97 -5.06
C CYS A 242 -3.32 0.46 -5.24
N LEU A 243 -2.33 0.07 -6.02
CA LEU A 243 -1.95 -1.31 -6.32
C LEU A 243 -0.71 -1.64 -5.49
N HIS A 244 -0.94 -2.24 -4.33
CA HIS A 244 0.15 -2.63 -3.45
C HIS A 244 0.70 -3.99 -3.86
N ASN A 245 2.02 -4.13 -3.87
CA ASN A 245 2.69 -5.38 -4.16
C ASN A 245 2.17 -6.52 -3.27
N GLY A 246 1.91 -7.68 -3.87
CA GLY A 246 1.34 -8.85 -3.19
C GLY A 246 -0.18 -8.82 -2.98
N SER A 247 -0.89 -7.72 -3.31
CA SER A 247 -2.35 -7.63 -3.15
C SER A 247 -3.14 -8.66 -3.98
N SER A 248 -2.54 -9.23 -5.00
CA SER A 248 -3.11 -10.33 -5.82
C SER A 248 -2.72 -11.72 -5.34
N SER A 249 -2.01 -11.84 -4.22
CA SER A 249 -1.49 -13.14 -3.74
C SER A 249 -0.58 -13.85 -4.75
N TRP A 250 -0.05 -13.13 -5.74
CA TRP A 250 0.91 -13.63 -6.70
C TRP A 250 2.32 -13.16 -6.37
N THR A 251 3.32 -13.93 -6.77
CA THR A 251 4.73 -13.59 -6.65
C THR A 251 5.52 -14.10 -7.83
N ALA A 252 6.53 -13.34 -8.25
CA ALA A 252 7.47 -13.74 -9.29
C ALA A 252 8.39 -14.88 -8.85
N ALA A 253 8.56 -15.13 -7.56
CA ALA A 253 9.33 -16.26 -7.05
C ALA A 253 8.58 -17.58 -7.29
N ARG A 254 9.13 -18.43 -8.15
CA ARG A 254 8.46 -19.66 -8.63
C ARG A 254 8.94 -20.94 -7.94
N SER A 255 10.14 -20.91 -7.36
CA SER A 255 10.76 -22.11 -6.81
C SER A 255 10.21 -22.47 -5.44
N PRO A 256 9.68 -23.68 -5.21
CA PRO A 256 9.29 -24.13 -3.88
C PRO A 256 10.49 -24.10 -2.93
N GLY A 257 10.30 -23.55 -1.72
CA GLY A 257 11.38 -23.47 -0.72
C GLY A 257 12.39 -22.34 -0.96
N ALA A 258 12.10 -21.41 -1.88
CA ALA A 258 12.90 -20.21 -2.03
C ALA A 258 12.91 -19.40 -0.72
N PRO A 259 14.02 -18.74 -0.36
CA PRO A 259 14.10 -17.90 0.82
C PRO A 259 13.26 -16.64 0.66
N LEU A 260 12.88 -16.00 1.79
CA LEU A 260 12.05 -14.79 1.79
C LEU A 260 12.69 -13.66 0.98
N GLU A 261 14.01 -13.54 1.05
CA GLU A 261 14.80 -12.52 0.33
C GLU A 261 14.61 -12.58 -1.19
N LEU A 262 14.32 -13.78 -1.75
CA LEU A 262 13.99 -13.88 -3.18
C LEU A 262 12.65 -13.21 -3.48
N TYR A 263 11.66 -13.37 -2.60
CA TYR A 263 10.33 -12.78 -2.79
C TYR A 263 10.42 -11.26 -2.76
N THR A 264 11.05 -10.69 -1.74
CA THR A 264 11.23 -9.23 -1.59
C THR A 264 12.09 -8.64 -2.72
N SER A 265 13.15 -9.36 -3.14
CA SER A 265 13.98 -8.93 -4.29
C SER A 265 13.23 -8.84 -5.61
N LEU A 266 12.06 -9.47 -5.73
CA LEU A 266 11.26 -9.52 -6.95
C LEU A 266 9.99 -8.66 -6.90
N PHE A 267 9.79 -7.82 -5.89
CA PHE A 267 8.65 -6.93 -5.77
C PHE A 267 8.48 -6.04 -7.00
N SER A 268 9.56 -5.49 -7.52
CA SER A 268 9.55 -4.69 -8.75
C SER A 268 9.03 -5.44 -9.98
N VAL A 269 9.15 -6.76 -10.02
CA VAL A 269 8.63 -7.59 -11.13
C VAL A 269 7.11 -7.65 -11.08
N ASN A 270 6.51 -7.74 -9.89
CA ASN A 270 5.07 -7.71 -9.71
C ASN A 270 4.50 -6.36 -10.17
N ALA A 271 5.05 -5.25 -9.66
CA ALA A 271 4.62 -3.90 -10.03
C ALA A 271 4.76 -3.64 -11.55
N MET A 272 5.88 -4.08 -12.16
CA MET A 272 6.08 -3.98 -13.62
C MET A 272 5.03 -4.77 -14.40
N ALA A 273 4.72 -5.99 -13.95
CA ALA A 273 3.71 -6.84 -14.60
C ALA A 273 2.31 -6.20 -14.50
N ALA A 274 1.94 -5.70 -13.32
CA ALA A 274 0.68 -4.99 -13.10
C ALA A 274 0.59 -3.73 -13.96
N ALA A 275 1.63 -2.90 -13.98
CA ALA A 275 1.63 -1.68 -14.80
C ALA A 275 1.46 -1.97 -16.29
N ALA A 276 2.14 -3.00 -16.80
CA ALA A 276 1.97 -3.43 -18.19
C ALA A 276 0.54 -3.93 -18.46
N ASP A 277 -0.01 -4.73 -17.56
CA ASP A 277 -1.36 -5.30 -17.70
C ASP A 277 -2.44 -4.20 -17.71
N TRP A 278 -2.39 -3.28 -16.76
CA TRP A 278 -3.30 -2.14 -16.67
C TRP A 278 -3.20 -1.18 -17.86
N LEU A 279 -1.98 -0.97 -18.37
CA LEU A 279 -1.76 -0.14 -19.55
C LEU A 279 -2.38 -0.79 -20.80
N TRP A 280 -2.05 -2.07 -21.05
CA TRP A 280 -2.55 -2.79 -22.23
C TRP A 280 -4.03 -3.18 -22.13
N ALA A 281 -4.63 -3.17 -20.95
CA ALA A 281 -6.08 -3.19 -20.76
C ALA A 281 -6.74 -1.87 -21.18
N ARG A 282 -5.94 -0.88 -21.60
CA ARG A 282 -6.39 0.44 -22.08
C ARG A 282 -7.18 1.24 -21.03
N ILE A 283 -6.91 0.96 -19.74
CA ILE A 283 -7.57 1.70 -18.66
C ILE A 283 -7.34 3.21 -18.79
N PRO A 284 -6.11 3.70 -19.07
CA PRO A 284 -5.87 5.14 -19.25
C PRO A 284 -6.59 5.77 -20.45
N THR A 285 -6.94 5.01 -21.48
CA THR A 285 -7.70 5.54 -22.64
C THR A 285 -9.20 5.47 -22.42
N ARG A 286 -9.68 4.44 -21.71
CA ARG A 286 -11.08 4.27 -21.33
C ARG A 286 -11.52 5.24 -20.23
N PHE A 287 -10.61 5.58 -19.34
CA PHE A 287 -10.77 6.46 -18.19
C PHE A 287 -9.60 7.46 -18.12
N PRO A 288 -9.65 8.56 -18.93
CA PRO A 288 -8.50 9.44 -19.10
C PRO A 288 -8.01 10.16 -17.84
N GLU A 289 -8.89 10.40 -16.87
CA GLU A 289 -8.59 11.11 -15.62
C GLU A 289 -8.28 10.14 -14.45
N ILE A 290 -8.29 8.82 -14.71
CA ILE A 290 -8.00 7.83 -13.67
C ILE A 290 -6.56 7.98 -13.16
N ARG A 291 -6.37 7.73 -11.87
CA ARG A 291 -5.06 7.80 -11.21
C ARG A 291 -4.75 6.47 -10.55
N VAL A 292 -3.60 5.90 -10.90
CA VAL A 292 -3.14 4.62 -10.37
C VAL A 292 -1.78 4.79 -9.73
N ALA A 293 -1.64 4.40 -8.47
CA ALA A 293 -0.38 4.40 -7.73
C ALA A 293 0.10 2.96 -7.52
N PHE A 294 1.38 2.71 -7.78
CA PHE A 294 2.03 1.41 -7.59
C PHE A 294 2.89 1.49 -6.34
N SER A 295 2.46 0.80 -5.28
CA SER A 295 3.08 0.81 -3.95
C SER A 295 4.02 -0.37 -3.77
N GLU A 296 5.12 -0.16 -3.04
CA GLU A 296 6.16 -1.15 -2.71
C GLU A 296 6.82 -1.82 -3.94
N GLY A 297 6.69 -1.19 -5.11
CA GLY A 297 7.20 -1.75 -6.37
C GLY A 297 8.52 -1.16 -6.83
N GLY A 298 8.94 -0.06 -6.23
CA GLY A 298 10.11 0.72 -6.68
C GLY A 298 9.91 1.35 -8.06
N ILE A 299 10.94 2.02 -8.54
CA ILE A 299 10.89 2.81 -9.79
C ILE A 299 11.86 2.33 -10.88
N GLY A 300 12.77 1.42 -10.56
CA GLY A 300 13.88 1.04 -11.46
C GLY A 300 13.46 0.32 -12.74
N TRP A 301 12.31 -0.33 -12.72
CA TRP A 301 11.76 -1.05 -13.87
C TRP A 301 11.03 -0.13 -14.86
N VAL A 302 10.63 1.08 -14.44
CA VAL A 302 9.80 1.99 -15.25
C VAL A 302 10.48 2.39 -16.57
N PRO A 303 11.74 2.87 -16.59
CA PRO A 303 12.42 3.19 -17.84
C PRO A 303 12.56 1.99 -18.76
N MET A 304 12.90 0.82 -18.21
CA MET A 304 13.02 -0.42 -18.98
C MET A 304 11.68 -0.80 -19.64
N LEU A 305 10.57 -0.68 -18.93
CA LEU A 305 9.25 -0.98 -19.47
C LEU A 305 8.89 0.03 -20.58
N ILE A 306 9.14 1.31 -20.39
CA ILE A 306 8.90 2.37 -21.39
C ILE A 306 9.66 2.04 -22.68
N ASP A 307 10.98 1.82 -22.61
CA ASP A 307 11.80 1.49 -23.77
C ASP A 307 11.28 0.22 -24.47
N ARG A 308 10.84 -0.76 -23.70
CA ARG A 308 10.34 -2.01 -24.27
C ARG A 308 8.99 -1.85 -24.95
N ILE A 309 8.09 -1.02 -24.43
CA ILE A 309 6.81 -0.71 -25.03
C ILE A 309 7.03 -0.01 -26.36
N ASP A 310 7.85 1.03 -26.40
CA ASP A 310 8.15 1.79 -27.62
C ASP A 310 8.78 0.87 -28.69
N TYR A 311 9.73 0.02 -28.31
CA TYR A 311 10.33 -0.95 -29.23
C TYR A 311 9.30 -1.95 -29.79
N VAL A 312 8.38 -2.44 -28.98
CA VAL A 312 7.33 -3.39 -29.42
C VAL A 312 6.39 -2.72 -30.43
N LEU A 313 6.02 -1.45 -30.21
CA LEU A 313 5.18 -0.72 -31.14
C LEU A 313 5.83 -0.51 -32.50
N GLU A 314 7.13 -0.24 -32.54
CA GLU A 314 7.89 -0.05 -33.77
C GLU A 314 8.08 -1.36 -34.57
N HIS A 315 8.18 -2.53 -33.88
CA HIS A 315 8.62 -3.78 -34.48
C HIS A 315 7.53 -4.86 -34.58
N SER A 316 6.33 -4.59 -34.10
CA SER A 316 5.24 -5.56 -34.12
C SER A 316 4.24 -5.26 -35.25
N ALA A 317 4.15 -6.15 -36.24
CA ALA A 317 3.07 -6.11 -37.22
C ALA A 317 1.66 -6.28 -36.59
N VAL A 318 1.60 -6.81 -35.39
CA VAL A 318 0.38 -7.04 -34.58
C VAL A 318 0.21 -5.97 -33.51
N GLY A 319 1.22 -5.17 -33.24
CA GLY A 319 1.29 -4.24 -32.11
C GLY A 319 0.28 -3.10 -32.14
N SER A 320 -0.20 -2.70 -33.33
CA SER A 320 -1.22 -1.68 -33.44
C SER A 320 -2.64 -2.12 -33.05
N GLN A 321 -2.86 -3.44 -32.84
CA GLN A 321 -4.19 -3.95 -32.48
C GLN A 321 -4.50 -3.84 -30.98
N GLY A 322 -3.46 -3.74 -30.14
CA GLY A 322 -3.62 -3.60 -28.68
C GLY A 322 -3.82 -2.17 -28.22
N TRP A 323 -3.47 -1.19 -29.05
CA TRP A 323 -3.59 0.22 -28.73
C TRP A 323 -4.24 0.97 -29.89
N ASP A 324 -5.35 1.63 -29.61
CA ASP A 324 -6.24 2.21 -30.64
C ASP A 324 -6.34 3.74 -30.61
N ASP A 325 -5.62 4.40 -29.70
CA ASP A 325 -5.55 5.87 -29.70
C ASP A 325 -4.36 6.36 -30.53
N PRO A 326 -4.59 6.92 -31.73
CA PRO A 326 -3.51 7.41 -32.58
C PRO A 326 -2.87 8.72 -32.09
N ASN A 327 -3.50 9.40 -31.12
CA ASN A 327 -3.04 10.69 -30.61
C ASN A 327 -2.32 10.60 -29.26
N LEU A 328 -2.33 9.44 -28.63
CA LEU A 328 -1.73 9.20 -27.33
C LEU A 328 -0.89 7.93 -27.38
N ALA A 329 0.42 8.06 -27.23
CA ALA A 329 1.27 6.87 -27.11
C ALA A 329 1.00 6.15 -25.77
N PRO A 330 1.13 4.81 -25.72
CA PRO A 330 0.98 4.06 -24.46
C PRO A 330 1.89 4.58 -23.34
N THR A 331 3.12 4.93 -23.68
CA THR A 331 4.10 5.47 -22.71
C THR A 331 3.73 6.87 -22.22
N ASP A 332 3.05 7.69 -23.02
CA ASP A 332 2.51 8.97 -22.59
C ASP A 332 1.27 8.79 -21.68
N ALA A 333 0.42 7.81 -22.00
CA ALA A 333 -0.69 7.42 -21.13
C ALA A 333 -0.18 6.91 -19.76
N MET A 334 0.86 6.10 -19.76
CA MET A 334 1.53 5.65 -18.54
C MET A 334 2.03 6.84 -17.70
N ARG A 335 2.77 7.78 -18.33
CA ARG A 335 3.24 9.00 -17.65
C ARG A 335 2.13 9.92 -17.20
N ARG A 336 0.95 9.89 -17.80
CA ARG A 336 -0.19 10.72 -17.41
C ARG A 336 -0.95 10.16 -16.19
N ASN A 337 -1.09 8.83 -16.13
CA ASN A 337 -2.07 8.18 -15.25
C ASN A 337 -1.43 7.35 -14.12
N PHE A 338 -0.13 7.03 -14.19
CA PHE A 338 0.52 6.14 -13.24
C PHE A 338 1.53 6.89 -12.38
N TRP A 339 1.50 6.62 -11.08
CA TRP A 339 2.45 7.10 -10.08
C TRP A 339 3.19 5.93 -9.48
N PHE A 340 4.45 6.15 -9.13
CA PHE A 340 5.36 5.11 -8.65
C PHE A 340 5.91 5.53 -7.31
N CYS A 341 5.98 4.58 -6.38
CA CYS A 341 6.51 4.82 -5.05
C CYS A 341 7.94 4.31 -4.97
N THR A 342 8.77 5.00 -4.22
CA THR A 342 10.16 4.63 -4.02
C THR A 342 10.55 4.79 -2.56
N ILE A 343 11.21 3.75 -2.08
CA ILE A 343 11.92 3.71 -0.82
C ILE A 343 13.43 3.85 -1.11
N ASP A 344 14.31 3.30 -0.36
CA ASP A 344 15.76 3.42 -0.46
C ASP A 344 16.37 2.76 -1.73
N ILE A 345 16.14 3.34 -2.92
CA ILE A 345 16.66 2.84 -4.22
C ILE A 345 17.52 3.92 -4.93
N PRO A 346 18.71 4.25 -4.40
CA PRO A 346 19.50 5.39 -4.88
C PRO A 346 19.96 5.27 -6.33
N SER A 347 20.23 4.07 -6.84
CA SER A 347 20.75 3.85 -8.20
C SER A 347 19.74 4.22 -9.29
N THR A 348 18.43 4.14 -9.01
CA THR A 348 17.37 4.40 -9.99
C THR A 348 16.91 5.85 -10.01
N MET A 349 17.24 6.62 -8.98
CA MET A 349 16.92 8.05 -8.90
C MET A 349 17.60 8.88 -9.99
N SER A 350 18.72 8.42 -10.53
CA SER A 350 19.37 9.04 -11.69
C SER A 350 18.54 8.96 -12.98
N LEU A 351 17.54 8.08 -13.04
CA LEU A 351 16.66 7.87 -14.18
C LEU A 351 15.35 8.64 -14.09
N ARG A 352 15.19 9.54 -13.12
CA ARG A 352 13.95 10.27 -12.84
C ARG A 352 13.35 11.00 -14.03
N ASP A 353 14.19 11.51 -14.95
CA ASP A 353 13.70 12.20 -16.15
C ASP A 353 13.02 11.25 -17.13
N HIS A 354 13.48 9.99 -17.21
CA HIS A 354 12.87 8.96 -18.05
C HIS A 354 11.56 8.44 -17.43
N ILE A 355 11.48 8.37 -16.10
CA ILE A 355 10.27 7.98 -15.37
C ILE A 355 9.21 9.08 -15.47
N GLY A 356 9.64 10.33 -15.30
CA GLY A 356 8.80 11.50 -15.09
C GLY A 356 8.80 11.89 -13.62
N ILE A 357 9.59 12.91 -13.27
CA ILE A 357 9.77 13.35 -11.86
C ILE A 357 8.45 13.71 -11.16
N ASP A 358 7.43 14.13 -11.91
CA ASP A 358 6.10 14.50 -11.40
C ASP A 358 5.25 13.28 -10.98
N HIS A 359 5.73 12.07 -11.23
CA HIS A 359 5.04 10.81 -10.97
C HIS A 359 5.78 9.91 -9.96
N ILE A 360 6.81 10.42 -9.31
CA ILE A 360 7.56 9.71 -8.28
C ILE A 360 7.12 10.22 -6.91
N CYS A 361 6.68 9.32 -6.02
CA CYS A 361 6.34 9.60 -4.63
C CYS A 361 7.30 8.85 -3.69
N LEU A 362 7.45 9.34 -2.47
CA LEU A 362 8.25 8.70 -1.42
C LEU A 362 7.36 7.79 -0.56
N GLU A 363 7.90 6.68 -0.12
CA GLU A 363 7.31 5.78 0.87
C GLU A 363 8.28 5.53 2.02
N SER A 364 7.77 5.23 3.22
CA SER A 364 8.58 4.85 4.38
C SER A 364 8.38 3.42 4.80
N ASP A 365 7.28 2.81 4.39
CA ASP A 365 6.87 1.44 4.67
C ASP A 365 6.81 1.09 6.16
N TYR A 366 6.54 2.09 7.03
CA TYR A 366 6.35 1.84 8.45
C TYR A 366 5.12 0.94 8.68
N PRO A 367 5.17 -0.14 9.49
CA PRO A 367 6.24 -0.53 10.42
C PRO A 367 7.04 -1.76 10.00
N HIS A 368 7.15 -2.04 8.71
CA HIS A 368 7.77 -3.26 8.19
C HIS A 368 9.30 -3.33 8.41
N ALA A 369 9.90 -4.49 8.13
CA ALA A 369 11.33 -4.74 8.32
C ALA A 369 12.23 -3.93 7.39
N ASP A 370 11.74 -3.60 6.20
CA ASP A 370 12.41 -2.76 5.20
C ASP A 370 12.05 -1.28 5.29
N SER A 371 11.25 -0.91 6.30
CA SER A 371 10.95 0.50 6.60
C SER A 371 12.21 1.36 6.79
N THR A 372 12.10 2.59 6.36
CA THR A 372 13.13 3.61 6.62
C THR A 372 13.04 4.23 8.03
N TRP A 373 11.99 3.95 8.80
CA TRP A 373 11.83 4.43 10.18
C TRP A 373 12.97 3.89 11.09
N PRO A 374 13.57 4.70 11.98
CA PRO A 374 13.29 6.09 12.29
C PRO A 374 14.20 7.08 11.52
N ASP A 375 14.74 6.69 10.39
CA ASP A 375 15.76 7.42 9.63
C ASP A 375 15.27 7.93 8.26
N THR A 376 13.95 8.04 8.04
CA THR A 376 13.37 8.44 6.74
C THR A 376 13.92 9.78 6.25
N GLN A 377 14.10 10.77 7.13
CA GLN A 377 14.73 12.04 6.77
C GLN A 377 16.17 11.86 6.26
N LEU A 378 16.95 11.00 6.90
CA LEU A 378 18.35 10.74 6.52
C LEU A 378 18.42 9.97 5.20
N ARG A 379 17.54 9.00 5.00
CA ARG A 379 17.44 8.25 3.73
C ARG A 379 17.02 9.15 2.57
N ALA A 380 16.05 10.05 2.79
CA ALA A 380 15.66 11.03 1.79
C ALA A 380 16.80 11.98 1.44
N ILE A 381 17.58 12.47 2.42
CA ILE A 381 18.75 13.33 2.19
C ILE A 381 19.80 12.61 1.33
N ASP A 382 20.11 11.36 1.64
CA ASP A 382 21.11 10.59 0.90
C ASP A 382 20.63 10.22 -0.51
N GLY A 383 19.38 9.74 -0.62
CA GLY A 383 18.79 9.34 -1.90
C GLY A 383 18.58 10.50 -2.87
N LEU A 384 18.31 11.70 -2.37
CA LEU A 384 17.97 12.88 -3.17
C LEU A 384 19.12 13.91 -3.27
N ARG A 385 20.33 13.56 -2.87
CA ARG A 385 21.49 14.47 -2.81
C ARG A 385 21.85 15.16 -4.14
N ASP A 386 21.55 14.51 -5.28
CA ASP A 386 21.83 15.01 -6.63
C ASP A 386 20.61 15.70 -7.27
N PHE A 387 19.57 15.96 -6.49
CA PHE A 387 18.35 16.59 -6.93
C PHE A 387 18.38 18.10 -6.69
N THR A 388 17.75 18.83 -7.57
CA THR A 388 17.49 20.26 -7.34
C THR A 388 16.45 20.43 -6.23
N PRO A 389 16.44 21.58 -5.53
CA PRO A 389 15.41 21.84 -4.51
C PRO A 389 13.97 21.65 -4.98
N ALA A 390 13.68 21.95 -6.24
CA ALA A 390 12.37 21.76 -6.83
C ALA A 390 12.02 20.27 -7.02
N GLU A 391 12.98 19.47 -7.48
CA GLU A 391 12.81 18.02 -7.62
C GLU A 391 12.65 17.33 -6.27
N VAL A 392 13.42 17.76 -5.26
CA VAL A 392 13.26 17.25 -3.88
C VAL A 392 11.82 17.46 -3.40
N ARG A 393 11.29 18.68 -3.50
CA ARG A 393 9.91 18.96 -3.08
C ARG A 393 8.89 18.09 -3.84
N LYS A 394 9.07 17.90 -5.14
CA LYS A 394 8.19 17.05 -5.94
C LYS A 394 8.12 15.65 -5.37
N VAL A 395 9.26 15.00 -5.17
CA VAL A 395 9.33 13.60 -4.74
C VAL A 395 8.87 13.44 -3.29
N THR A 396 9.27 14.36 -2.41
CA THR A 396 9.01 14.21 -0.97
C THR A 396 7.56 14.54 -0.58
N TRP A 397 6.87 15.45 -1.29
CA TRP A 397 5.50 15.79 -0.90
C TRP A 397 4.60 16.38 -1.99
N GLU A 398 5.09 17.21 -2.95
CA GLU A 398 4.21 17.92 -3.89
C GLU A 398 3.42 16.94 -4.77
N ASN A 399 4.06 15.88 -5.25
CA ASN A 399 3.42 14.86 -6.08
C ASN A 399 2.35 14.11 -5.30
N ALA A 400 2.65 13.66 -4.08
CA ALA A 400 1.68 13.00 -3.21
C ALA A 400 0.53 13.92 -2.83
N SER A 401 0.83 15.17 -2.45
CA SER A 401 -0.17 16.21 -2.14
C SER A 401 -1.14 16.43 -3.31
N LYS A 402 -0.61 16.53 -4.54
CA LYS A 402 -1.42 16.68 -5.77
C LYS A 402 -2.21 15.42 -6.09
N LEU A 403 -1.56 14.25 -6.03
CA LEU A 403 -2.17 12.97 -6.33
C LEU A 403 -3.39 12.70 -5.44
N PHE A 404 -3.21 12.78 -4.14
CA PHE A 404 -4.24 12.48 -3.14
C PHE A 404 -5.07 13.69 -2.72
N ARG A 405 -4.82 14.89 -3.29
CA ARG A 405 -5.47 16.13 -2.87
C ARG A 405 -5.39 16.34 -1.35
N HIS A 406 -4.20 16.08 -0.81
CA HIS A 406 -3.88 16.22 0.61
C HIS A 406 -3.01 17.47 0.80
N PRO A 407 -3.57 18.61 1.25
CA PRO A 407 -2.83 19.85 1.32
C PRO A 407 -1.79 19.82 2.44
N VAL A 408 -0.63 20.42 2.16
CA VAL A 408 0.39 20.69 3.18
C VAL A 408 0.28 22.15 3.58
N PRO A 409 0.06 22.48 4.87
CA PRO A 409 0.05 23.87 5.35
C PRO A 409 1.34 24.61 5.01
N SER A 410 1.25 25.89 4.66
CA SER A 410 2.39 26.66 4.17
C SER A 410 3.55 26.74 5.17
N GLU A 411 3.24 26.77 6.46
CA GLU A 411 4.20 26.78 7.56
C GLU A 411 4.98 25.47 7.72
N LEU A 412 4.47 24.37 7.16
CA LEU A 412 5.09 23.04 7.17
C LEU A 412 5.81 22.71 5.85
N GLN A 413 5.69 23.58 4.84
CA GLN A 413 6.41 23.43 3.59
C GLN A 413 7.87 23.87 3.80
N ILE A 414 8.74 22.91 4.07
CA ILE A 414 10.16 23.20 4.29
C ILE A 414 10.80 23.55 2.95
N PRO A 415 11.43 24.74 2.81
CA PRO A 415 12.21 25.07 1.64
C PRO A 415 13.36 24.05 1.48
N ALA A 416 13.52 23.46 0.33
CA ALA A 416 14.58 22.48 0.08
C ALA A 416 16.02 23.05 0.17
N GLU A 417 16.16 24.34 0.44
CA GLU A 417 17.45 25.05 0.65
C GLU A 417 18.03 24.87 2.07
N GLY A 418 17.51 23.93 2.85
CA GLY A 418 18.17 23.45 4.06
C GLY A 418 18.14 24.38 5.28
N LYS A 419 17.06 25.13 5.51
CA LYS A 419 16.83 25.74 6.81
C LYS A 419 16.15 24.75 7.75
N GLU A 420 16.82 24.43 8.85
CA GLU A 420 16.20 23.71 9.97
C GLU A 420 15.04 24.53 10.50
N ILE A 421 13.86 23.94 10.56
CA ILE A 421 12.79 24.46 11.41
C ILE A 421 13.08 23.87 12.79
N SER A 422 13.48 24.74 13.71
CA SER A 422 13.76 24.42 15.11
C SER A 422 12.47 24.09 15.87
#